data_ff8ab91ba345e8eca2524ee022d2f4b4
#
_entry.id   ff8ab91ba345e8eca2524ee022d2f4b4
#
_cell.length_a   1.000
_cell.length_b   1.000
_cell.length_c   1.000
_cell.angle_alpha   90.00
_cell.angle_beta   90.00
_cell.angle_gamma   90.00
#
_symmetry.space_group_name_H-M   'P 1'
#
loop_
_entity.id
_entity.type
_entity.pdbx_description
1 polymer ?
#
loop_
_entity_poly.entity_id
_entity_poly.type
_entity_poly.pdbx_seq_one_letter_code
_entity_poly.pdbx_strand_id
1 'polypeptide(L)'
;MTSNIMLTLAFLAGVLAVCYLTPRAGRQWILLAASLLFYLSADPRLLLLAAGSALWSFGTGIGTEGAETKKGRKLWLAAAVLPVLLVLFVLKYFDFFAESVGSLLAYAGLSVSAPVLRLALPLGISYYTFKLISYNADIYLGKREAEKGISGCGAYLAYVLFFPQIVSGPIQRSEEFLSQLHAGPGYDSSLFAEGMQRIVLGLFKKMVIANRLSGYVDAVFGAPESYPGLACVLAAFFYSFQLYCDFSGYSDIAVGMGNLLGIRSRKNFDCPYFSRGIKEFWSRWHISLSSWLRDYIYIPLGGNRVSAVRRGVNVLAVFLISGLWHGAGWTFIIWGGIHGIWNLFARKKAPGCGPVRKIWQTLVTFLGVTLGWVFFRAESFGAALTFLKRAVTGFSLSYLDIQNSILPFTGDNTCAAYFLTACGFLFLLFLYERGRVYGKTRDRGETYLSVFWLAVMTVSTVLFGVFGVSGFLYANF
;
A
#
# COMPACT_ATOMS: atom_id res chain seq x y z
N MET A 1 -19.06 -5.18 2.79
CA MET A 1 -18.08 -6.08 2.14
C MET A 1 -16.65 -5.58 2.33
N THR A 2 -16.38 -4.30 2.16
CA THR A 2 -15.00 -3.73 2.20
C THR A 2 -14.23 -3.94 3.50
N SER A 3 -14.89 -4.02 4.64
CA SER A 3 -14.26 -4.26 5.95
C SER A 3 -14.19 -5.75 6.35
N ASN A 4 -14.88 -6.64 5.63
CA ASN A 4 -14.94 -8.07 5.96
C ASN A 4 -14.41 -8.92 4.81
N ILE A 5 -13.20 -9.45 5.00
CA ILE A 5 -12.49 -10.23 3.98
C ILE A 5 -13.22 -11.54 3.61
N MET A 6 -13.94 -12.16 4.57
CA MET A 6 -14.68 -13.39 4.30
C MET A 6 -15.88 -13.13 3.38
N LEU A 7 -16.60 -12.02 3.61
CA LEU A 7 -17.66 -11.60 2.70
C LEU A 7 -17.11 -11.24 1.32
N THR A 8 -15.93 -10.63 1.25
CA THR A 8 -15.28 -10.32 -0.04
C THR A 8 -14.90 -11.61 -0.78
N LEU A 9 -14.40 -12.63 -0.09
CA LEU A 9 -14.08 -13.93 -0.70
C LEU A 9 -15.34 -14.70 -1.12
N ALA A 10 -16.42 -14.64 -0.34
CA ALA A 10 -17.71 -15.23 -0.73
C ALA A 10 -18.29 -14.52 -1.95
N PHE A 11 -18.23 -13.18 -2.01
CA PHE A 11 -18.60 -12.41 -3.19
C PHE A 11 -17.76 -12.80 -4.41
N LEU A 12 -16.43 -12.94 -4.25
CA LEU A 12 -15.54 -13.39 -5.30
C LEU A 12 -15.96 -14.75 -5.87
N ALA A 13 -16.32 -15.72 -5.00
CA ALA A 13 -16.77 -17.05 -5.45
C ALA A 13 -18.01 -16.95 -6.35
N GLY A 14 -18.99 -16.10 -6.01
CA GLY A 14 -20.14 -15.82 -6.86
C GLY A 14 -19.76 -15.17 -8.18
N VAL A 15 -18.87 -14.17 -8.17
CA VAL A 15 -18.38 -13.52 -9.38
C VAL A 15 -17.63 -14.50 -10.28
N LEU A 16 -16.78 -15.38 -9.73
CA LEU A 16 -16.07 -16.43 -10.47
C LEU A 16 -17.05 -17.36 -11.21
N ALA A 17 -18.07 -17.85 -10.50
CA ALA A 17 -19.08 -18.71 -11.10
C ALA A 17 -19.74 -18.03 -12.32
N VAL A 18 -20.21 -16.78 -12.17
CA VAL A 18 -20.83 -16.02 -13.24
C VAL A 18 -19.84 -15.73 -14.37
N CYS A 19 -18.61 -15.31 -14.06
CA CYS A 19 -17.57 -15.03 -15.08
C CYS A 19 -17.24 -16.26 -15.93
N TYR A 20 -17.10 -17.43 -15.31
CA TYR A 20 -16.73 -18.64 -16.07
C TYR A 20 -17.89 -19.26 -16.85
N LEU A 21 -19.14 -19.01 -16.42
CA LEU A 21 -20.33 -19.38 -17.19
C LEU A 21 -20.59 -18.42 -18.37
N THR A 22 -20.02 -17.21 -18.33
CA THR A 22 -20.21 -16.18 -19.37
C THR A 22 -19.16 -16.33 -20.48
N PRO A 23 -19.53 -16.19 -21.76
CA PRO A 23 -18.58 -16.14 -22.89
C PRO A 23 -17.52 -15.04 -22.67
N ARG A 24 -16.30 -15.27 -23.16
CA ARG A 24 -15.16 -14.36 -22.93
C ARG A 24 -15.46 -12.89 -23.27
N ALA A 25 -16.16 -12.62 -24.35
CA ALA A 25 -16.55 -11.28 -24.78
C ALA A 25 -17.48 -10.55 -23.77
N GLY A 26 -18.24 -11.29 -22.97
CA GLY A 26 -19.14 -10.72 -21.95
C GLY A 26 -18.49 -10.46 -20.61
N ARG A 27 -17.31 -11.04 -20.34
CA ARG A 27 -16.67 -11.02 -19.01
C ARG A 27 -16.32 -9.62 -18.52
N GLN A 28 -15.94 -8.71 -19.42
CA GLN A 28 -15.69 -7.32 -19.04
C GLN A 28 -16.91 -6.67 -18.35
N TRP A 29 -18.11 -6.97 -18.82
CA TRP A 29 -19.35 -6.43 -18.24
C TRP A 29 -19.67 -7.04 -16.89
N ILE A 30 -19.38 -8.34 -16.70
CA ILE A 30 -19.51 -9.00 -15.40
C ILE A 30 -18.53 -8.39 -14.39
N LEU A 31 -17.27 -8.17 -14.78
CA LEU A 31 -16.27 -7.53 -13.91
C LEU A 31 -16.65 -6.10 -13.58
N LEU A 32 -17.20 -5.34 -14.53
CA LEU A 32 -17.72 -4.00 -14.26
C LEU A 32 -18.92 -4.05 -13.30
N ALA A 33 -19.91 -4.90 -13.57
CA ALA A 33 -21.09 -5.04 -12.71
C ALA A 33 -20.69 -5.46 -11.29
N ALA A 34 -19.79 -6.43 -11.13
CA ALA A 34 -19.25 -6.85 -9.84
C ALA A 34 -18.56 -5.70 -9.11
N SER A 35 -17.76 -4.90 -9.83
CA SER A 35 -17.08 -3.74 -9.24
C SER A 35 -18.07 -2.66 -8.79
N LEU A 36 -19.11 -2.38 -9.59
CA LEU A 36 -20.18 -1.45 -9.21
C LEU A 36 -20.94 -1.94 -7.97
N LEU A 37 -21.32 -3.21 -7.92
CA LEU A 37 -21.99 -3.82 -6.77
C LEU A 37 -21.12 -3.77 -5.50
N PHE A 38 -19.83 -4.02 -5.64
CA PHE A 38 -18.89 -3.92 -4.53
C PHE A 38 -18.82 -2.50 -3.95
N TYR A 39 -18.75 -1.48 -4.80
CA TYR A 39 -18.81 -0.08 -4.39
C TYR A 39 -20.13 0.31 -3.76
N LEU A 40 -21.25 -0.12 -4.36
CA LEU A 40 -22.59 0.13 -3.81
C LEU A 40 -22.75 -0.44 -2.39
N SER A 41 -22.10 -1.59 -2.11
CA SER A 41 -22.11 -2.19 -0.77
C SER A 41 -21.31 -1.39 0.27
N ALA A 42 -20.43 -0.50 -0.17
CA ALA A 42 -19.63 0.37 0.71
C ALA A 42 -20.35 1.68 0.99
N ASP A 43 -20.56 2.50 -0.04
CA ASP A 43 -21.31 3.75 0.00
C ASP A 43 -21.70 4.17 -1.44
N PRO A 44 -23.00 4.29 -1.76
CA PRO A 44 -23.47 4.73 -3.08
C PRO A 44 -22.93 6.10 -3.52
N ARG A 45 -22.72 7.04 -2.57
CA ARG A 45 -22.21 8.38 -2.87
C ARG A 45 -20.78 8.33 -3.37
N LEU A 46 -20.00 7.43 -2.80
CA LEU A 46 -18.60 7.20 -3.18
C LEU A 46 -18.48 6.60 -4.59
N LEU A 47 -19.43 5.74 -4.96
CA LEU A 47 -19.52 5.21 -6.32
C LEU A 47 -19.77 6.31 -7.34
N LEU A 48 -20.70 7.23 -7.08
CA LEU A 48 -21.00 8.33 -8.01
C LEU A 48 -19.77 9.20 -8.26
N LEU A 49 -19.00 9.51 -7.21
CA LEU A 49 -17.78 10.28 -7.35
C LEU A 49 -16.70 9.54 -8.14
N ALA A 50 -16.47 8.26 -7.84
CA ALA A 50 -15.46 7.46 -8.52
C ALA A 50 -15.82 7.21 -10.00
N ALA A 51 -17.08 6.86 -10.28
CA ALA A 51 -17.56 6.66 -11.63
C ALA A 51 -17.58 7.97 -12.43
N GLY A 52 -18.03 9.08 -11.82
CA GLY A 52 -18.00 10.42 -12.44
C GLY A 52 -16.58 10.86 -12.76
N SER A 53 -15.62 10.68 -11.84
CA SER A 53 -14.20 10.95 -12.10
C SER A 53 -13.62 10.09 -13.22
N ALA A 54 -14.02 8.82 -13.28
CA ALA A 54 -13.59 7.90 -14.34
C ALA A 54 -14.18 8.30 -15.71
N LEU A 55 -15.47 8.63 -15.78
CA LEU A 55 -16.09 9.12 -17.02
C LEU A 55 -15.49 10.43 -17.50
N TRP A 56 -15.22 11.36 -16.59
CA TRP A 56 -14.48 12.60 -16.90
C TRP A 56 -13.10 12.29 -17.49
N SER A 57 -12.35 11.40 -16.84
CA SER A 57 -11.02 10.98 -17.29
C SER A 57 -11.06 10.26 -18.65
N PHE A 58 -12.10 9.46 -18.91
CA PHE A 58 -12.33 8.82 -20.20
C PHE A 58 -12.54 9.86 -21.32
N GLY A 59 -13.45 10.82 -21.10
CA GLY A 59 -13.72 11.89 -22.08
C GLY A 59 -12.50 12.78 -22.36
N THR A 60 -11.75 13.15 -21.32
CA THR A 60 -10.51 13.93 -21.48
C THR A 60 -9.40 13.14 -22.18
N GLY A 61 -9.37 11.82 -22.03
CA GLY A 61 -8.47 10.94 -22.79
C GLY A 61 -8.73 11.00 -24.29
N ILE A 62 -10.00 10.91 -24.70
CA ILE A 62 -10.41 11.08 -26.11
C ILE A 62 -10.03 12.48 -26.63
N GLY A 63 -10.29 13.54 -25.83
CA GLY A 63 -9.90 14.89 -26.17
C GLY A 63 -8.40 15.08 -26.32
N THR A 64 -7.60 14.42 -25.46
CA THR A 64 -6.12 14.46 -25.53
C THR A 64 -5.59 13.82 -26.81
N GLU A 65 -6.17 12.67 -27.22
CA GLU A 65 -5.78 11.99 -28.46
C GLU A 65 -6.21 12.76 -29.71
N GLY A 66 -7.46 13.29 -29.71
CA GLY A 66 -8.03 14.01 -30.85
C GLY A 66 -7.46 15.43 -31.05
N ALA A 67 -6.68 15.96 -30.11
CA ALA A 67 -6.12 17.30 -30.25
C ALA A 67 -4.94 17.32 -31.23
N GLU A 68 -5.04 18.12 -32.29
CA GLU A 68 -4.04 18.25 -33.34
C GLU A 68 -2.77 18.97 -32.89
N THR A 69 -2.89 19.92 -31.94
CA THR A 69 -1.78 20.75 -31.49
C THR A 69 -1.21 20.28 -30.15
N LYS A 70 0.11 20.46 -29.96
CA LYS A 70 0.76 20.18 -28.65
C LYS A 70 0.12 20.99 -27.51
N LYS A 71 -0.32 22.22 -27.78
CA LYS A 71 -1.00 23.10 -26.81
C LYS A 71 -2.37 22.53 -26.45
N GLY A 72 -3.13 22.08 -27.44
CA GLY A 72 -4.43 21.41 -27.21
C GLY A 72 -4.29 20.13 -26.39
N ARG A 73 -3.33 19.26 -26.75
CA ARG A 73 -3.03 18.04 -25.96
C ARG A 73 -2.67 18.36 -24.50
N LYS A 74 -1.85 19.41 -24.27
CA LYS A 74 -1.48 19.83 -22.91
C LYS A 74 -2.67 20.38 -22.14
N LEU A 75 -3.59 21.11 -22.79
CA LEU A 75 -4.81 21.63 -22.15
C LEU A 75 -5.74 20.49 -21.75
N TRP A 76 -5.93 19.50 -22.61
CA TRP A 76 -6.73 18.31 -22.28
C TRP A 76 -6.12 17.49 -21.15
N LEU A 77 -4.79 17.31 -21.13
CA LEU A 77 -4.11 16.69 -20.00
C LEU A 77 -4.32 17.48 -18.69
N ALA A 78 -4.22 18.80 -18.74
CA ALA A 78 -4.48 19.63 -17.57
C ALA A 78 -5.94 19.52 -17.11
N ALA A 79 -6.90 19.51 -18.04
CA ALA A 79 -8.32 19.25 -17.75
C ALA A 79 -8.58 17.85 -17.15
N ALA A 80 -7.77 16.85 -17.52
CA ALA A 80 -7.85 15.52 -16.93
C ALA A 80 -7.31 15.48 -15.48
N VAL A 81 -6.18 16.15 -15.24
CA VAL A 81 -5.41 16.00 -13.99
C VAL A 81 -5.87 16.97 -12.91
N LEU A 82 -6.06 18.25 -13.25
CA LEU A 82 -6.33 19.29 -12.24
C LEU A 82 -7.65 19.09 -11.47
N PRO A 83 -8.80 18.76 -12.09
CA PRO A 83 -10.03 18.52 -11.35
C PRO A 83 -9.93 17.31 -10.42
N VAL A 84 -9.26 16.22 -10.85
CA VAL A 84 -9.07 15.02 -10.04
C VAL A 84 -8.17 15.31 -8.83
N LEU A 85 -7.10 16.09 -9.02
CA LEU A 85 -6.25 16.55 -7.92
C LEU A 85 -6.99 17.53 -7.00
N LEU A 86 -7.85 18.40 -7.53
CA LEU A 86 -8.66 19.32 -6.72
C LEU A 86 -9.63 18.53 -5.82
N VAL A 87 -10.33 17.55 -6.37
CA VAL A 87 -11.22 16.67 -5.58
C VAL A 87 -10.43 15.96 -4.49
N LEU A 88 -9.27 15.40 -4.81
CA LEU A 88 -8.40 14.75 -3.82
C LEU A 88 -7.93 15.75 -2.76
N PHE A 89 -7.56 16.98 -3.16
CA PHE A 89 -7.14 18.03 -2.24
C PHE A 89 -8.25 18.42 -1.27
N VAL A 90 -9.45 18.69 -1.78
CA VAL A 90 -10.60 19.10 -0.95
C VAL A 90 -11.01 18.01 0.03
N LEU A 91 -11.03 16.75 -0.41
CA LEU A 91 -11.50 15.65 0.42
C LEU A 91 -10.45 15.12 1.40
N LYS A 92 -9.17 15.21 1.08
CA LYS A 92 -8.11 14.61 1.89
C LYS A 92 -7.21 15.62 2.60
N TYR A 93 -6.93 16.77 1.98
CA TYR A 93 -5.87 17.66 2.46
C TYR A 93 -6.36 19.00 2.94
N PHE A 94 -7.58 19.41 2.61
CA PHE A 94 -8.09 20.76 2.92
C PHE A 94 -8.01 21.04 4.43
N ASP A 95 -8.58 20.16 5.25
CA ASP A 95 -8.63 20.33 6.70
C ASP A 95 -7.22 20.42 7.31
N PHE A 96 -6.30 19.55 6.88
CA PHE A 96 -4.91 19.56 7.33
C PHE A 96 -4.20 20.90 7.03
N PHE A 97 -4.36 21.43 5.82
CA PHE A 97 -3.74 22.72 5.48
C PHE A 97 -4.42 23.88 6.17
N ALA A 98 -5.75 23.88 6.29
CA ALA A 98 -6.50 24.90 7.00
C ALA A 98 -6.11 24.96 8.49
N GLU A 99 -6.05 23.82 9.17
CA GLU A 99 -5.60 23.72 10.57
C GLU A 99 -4.13 24.13 10.73
N SER A 100 -3.24 23.75 9.80
CA SER A 100 -1.83 24.15 9.82
C SER A 100 -1.66 25.66 9.67
N VAL A 101 -2.40 26.29 8.74
CA VAL A 101 -2.41 27.76 8.57
C VAL A 101 -3.02 28.43 9.81
N GLY A 102 -4.14 27.93 10.33
CA GLY A 102 -4.76 28.45 11.56
C GLY A 102 -3.80 28.44 12.74
N SER A 103 -3.07 27.33 12.93
CA SER A 103 -2.06 27.19 13.98
C SER A 103 -0.91 28.19 13.81
N LEU A 104 -0.46 28.41 12.57
CA LEU A 104 0.60 29.39 12.27
C LEU A 104 0.13 30.84 12.55
N LEU A 105 -1.12 31.17 12.18
CA LEU A 105 -1.71 32.49 12.45
C LEU A 105 -1.90 32.71 13.96
N ALA A 106 -2.36 31.69 14.68
CA ALA A 106 -2.48 31.75 16.15
C ALA A 106 -1.12 31.99 16.82
N TYR A 107 -0.06 31.32 16.33
CA TYR A 107 1.30 31.55 16.82
C TYR A 107 1.77 33.01 16.53
N ALA A 108 1.32 33.61 15.42
CA ALA A 108 1.58 35.00 15.09
C ALA A 108 0.65 36.00 15.83
N GLY A 109 -0.17 35.54 16.78
CA GLY A 109 -1.08 36.38 17.56
C GLY A 109 -2.41 36.72 16.87
N LEU A 110 -2.72 36.08 15.72
CA LEU A 110 -3.97 36.29 14.99
C LEU A 110 -4.95 35.16 15.31
N SER A 111 -6.05 35.47 16.00
CA SER A 111 -7.11 34.50 16.31
C SER A 111 -8.04 34.32 15.13
N VAL A 112 -7.69 33.40 14.24
CA VAL A 112 -8.53 33.00 13.09
C VAL A 112 -8.99 31.56 13.27
N SER A 113 -10.33 31.35 13.25
CA SER A 113 -10.88 29.99 13.23
C SER A 113 -10.66 29.38 11.84
N ALA A 114 -9.89 28.29 11.78
CA ALA A 114 -9.70 27.56 10.53
C ALA A 114 -11.02 26.92 10.07
N PRO A 115 -11.44 27.11 8.80
CA PRO A 115 -12.61 26.40 8.27
C PRO A 115 -12.28 24.90 8.16
N VAL A 116 -13.15 24.03 8.69
CA VAL A 116 -12.99 22.58 8.65
C VAL A 116 -14.21 21.97 7.96
N LEU A 117 -13.98 21.16 6.95
CA LEU A 117 -15.03 20.54 6.14
C LEU A 117 -15.49 19.18 6.69
N ARG A 118 -14.61 18.43 7.34
CA ARG A 118 -14.83 17.07 7.90
C ARG A 118 -15.52 16.11 6.94
N LEU A 119 -15.09 16.13 5.68
CA LEU A 119 -15.68 15.30 4.64
C LEU A 119 -15.19 13.86 4.77
N ALA A 120 -16.10 12.90 4.58
CA ALA A 120 -15.75 11.49 4.53
C ALA A 120 -14.86 11.20 3.31
N LEU A 121 -13.74 10.49 3.55
CA LEU A 121 -12.82 10.14 2.49
C LEU A 121 -13.37 8.96 1.66
N PRO A 122 -13.54 9.12 0.34
CA PRO A 122 -14.01 8.04 -0.52
C PRO A 122 -13.02 6.87 -0.55
N LEU A 123 -13.57 5.65 -0.47
CA LEU A 123 -12.79 4.42 -0.56
C LEU A 123 -11.96 4.39 -1.85
N GLY A 124 -10.66 4.21 -1.70
CA GLY A 124 -9.73 4.07 -2.82
C GLY A 124 -9.46 5.35 -3.63
N ILE A 125 -9.89 6.55 -3.16
CA ILE A 125 -9.69 7.81 -3.91
C ILE A 125 -8.23 8.02 -4.27
N SER A 126 -7.30 7.80 -3.34
CA SER A 126 -5.87 7.95 -3.57
C SER A 126 -5.35 6.97 -4.65
N TYR A 127 -5.92 5.76 -4.73
CA TYR A 127 -5.52 4.72 -5.69
C TYR A 127 -6.11 4.97 -7.08
N TYR A 128 -7.42 5.22 -7.18
CA TYR A 128 -8.01 5.45 -8.50
C TYR A 128 -7.54 6.77 -9.11
N THR A 129 -7.25 7.81 -8.32
CA THR A 129 -6.62 9.05 -8.80
C THR A 129 -5.34 8.75 -9.59
N PHE A 130 -4.48 7.88 -9.09
CA PHE A 130 -3.27 7.48 -9.81
C PHE A 130 -3.55 6.73 -11.12
N LYS A 131 -4.61 5.90 -11.16
CA LYS A 131 -5.04 5.25 -12.40
C LYS A 131 -5.53 6.27 -13.43
N LEU A 132 -6.34 7.26 -13.02
CA LEU A 132 -6.85 8.32 -13.89
C LEU A 132 -5.73 9.18 -14.47
N ILE A 133 -4.80 9.62 -13.62
CA ILE A 133 -3.65 10.44 -14.03
C ILE A 133 -2.75 9.68 -14.99
N SER A 134 -2.40 8.42 -14.66
CA SER A 134 -1.49 7.63 -15.50
C SER A 134 -2.09 7.32 -16.87
N TYR A 135 -3.40 7.03 -16.95
CA TYR A 135 -4.08 6.80 -18.22
C TYR A 135 -3.97 8.00 -19.16
N ASN A 136 -4.34 9.20 -18.68
CA ASN A 136 -4.28 10.41 -19.49
C ASN A 136 -2.83 10.85 -19.81
N ALA A 137 -1.90 10.67 -18.86
CA ALA A 137 -0.50 10.94 -19.11
C ALA A 137 0.10 10.01 -20.17
N ASP A 138 -0.26 8.74 -20.18
CA ASP A 138 0.23 7.78 -21.17
C ASP A 138 -0.32 8.07 -22.57
N ILE A 139 -1.58 8.53 -22.69
CA ILE A 139 -2.15 9.02 -23.95
C ILE A 139 -1.41 10.28 -24.44
N TYR A 140 -1.20 11.26 -23.52
CA TYR A 140 -0.45 12.46 -23.85
C TYR A 140 0.97 12.17 -24.34
N LEU A 141 1.64 11.20 -23.73
CA LEU A 141 3.00 10.77 -24.10
C LEU A 141 3.03 9.88 -25.36
N GLY A 142 1.88 9.52 -25.93
CA GLY A 142 1.78 8.63 -27.09
C GLY A 142 2.14 7.18 -26.81
N LYS A 143 2.06 6.74 -25.56
CA LYS A 143 2.34 5.35 -25.17
C LYS A 143 1.16 4.43 -25.41
N ARG A 144 -0.05 4.98 -25.46
CA ARG A 144 -1.29 4.26 -25.75
C ARG A 144 -2.30 5.19 -26.43
N GLU A 145 -3.31 4.56 -27.07
CA GLU A 145 -4.49 5.22 -27.56
C GLU A 145 -5.59 5.31 -26.51
N ALA A 146 -6.51 6.26 -26.66
CA ALA A 146 -7.68 6.39 -25.81
C ALA A 146 -8.68 5.26 -26.07
N GLU A 147 -9.30 4.76 -25.04
CA GLU A 147 -10.46 3.88 -25.17
C GLU A 147 -11.64 4.66 -25.79
N LYS A 148 -12.42 4.02 -26.68
CA LYS A 148 -13.49 4.66 -27.43
C LYS A 148 -14.77 3.80 -27.45
N GLY A 149 -15.90 4.46 -27.65
CA GLY A 149 -17.20 3.81 -27.74
C GLY A 149 -17.67 3.20 -26.41
N ILE A 150 -18.81 2.53 -26.46
CA ILE A 150 -19.46 1.94 -25.26
C ILE A 150 -18.61 0.82 -24.66
N SER A 151 -18.04 -0.05 -25.51
CA SER A 151 -17.20 -1.15 -25.03
C SER A 151 -15.91 -0.64 -24.37
N GLY A 152 -15.23 0.35 -24.97
CA GLY A 152 -14.04 0.98 -24.39
C GLY A 152 -14.36 1.72 -23.10
N CYS A 153 -15.49 2.42 -23.02
CA CYS A 153 -15.96 3.04 -21.77
C CYS A 153 -16.19 2.00 -20.67
N GLY A 154 -16.86 0.89 -20.99
CA GLY A 154 -17.09 -0.22 -20.05
C GLY A 154 -15.78 -0.86 -19.57
N ALA A 155 -14.84 -1.10 -20.48
CA ALA A 155 -13.51 -1.62 -20.15
C ALA A 155 -12.72 -0.66 -19.26
N TYR A 156 -12.75 0.64 -19.57
CA TYR A 156 -12.08 1.66 -18.77
C TYR A 156 -12.66 1.79 -17.36
N LEU A 157 -14.00 1.80 -17.23
CA LEU A 157 -14.66 1.78 -15.93
C LEU A 157 -14.31 0.52 -15.13
N ALA A 158 -14.29 -0.66 -15.77
CA ALA A 158 -13.85 -1.91 -15.14
C ALA A 158 -12.40 -1.82 -14.66
N TYR A 159 -11.50 -1.18 -15.41
CA TYR A 159 -10.11 -0.93 -15.01
C TYR A 159 -10.02 -0.03 -13.77
N VAL A 160 -10.71 1.12 -13.80
CA VAL A 160 -10.61 2.10 -12.71
C VAL A 160 -11.21 1.54 -11.43
N LEU A 161 -12.39 0.92 -11.53
CA LEU A 161 -13.19 0.45 -10.41
C LEU A 161 -12.91 -1.00 -10.00
N PHE A 162 -11.93 -1.67 -10.57
CA PHE A 162 -11.66 -3.10 -10.37
C PHE A 162 -11.64 -3.50 -8.89
N PHE A 163 -12.70 -4.16 -8.42
CA PHE A 163 -12.98 -4.38 -7.01
C PHE A 163 -11.85 -5.09 -6.23
N PRO A 164 -11.07 -6.05 -6.82
CA PRO A 164 -9.98 -6.66 -6.08
C PRO A 164 -8.88 -5.69 -5.65
N GLN A 165 -8.69 -4.59 -6.39
CA GLN A 165 -7.57 -3.66 -6.20
C GLN A 165 -7.94 -2.34 -5.52
N ILE A 166 -9.24 -2.02 -5.42
CA ILE A 166 -9.69 -0.67 -5.12
C ILE A 166 -9.33 -0.17 -3.73
N VAL A 167 -9.25 -1.05 -2.73
CA VAL A 167 -8.98 -0.65 -1.34
C VAL A 167 -7.50 -0.34 -1.16
N SER A 168 -6.61 -1.27 -1.50
CA SER A 168 -5.15 -1.15 -1.31
C SER A 168 -4.36 -2.11 -2.22
N GLY A 169 -4.93 -2.52 -3.36
CA GLY A 169 -4.27 -3.39 -4.32
C GLY A 169 -3.11 -2.70 -5.05
N PRO A 170 -2.31 -3.42 -5.83
CA PRO A 170 -1.27 -2.81 -6.64
C PRO A 170 -1.84 -1.79 -7.62
N ILE A 171 -1.17 -0.63 -7.75
CA ILE A 171 -1.53 0.41 -8.73
C ILE A 171 -1.15 -0.12 -10.12
N GLN A 172 -2.14 -0.69 -10.81
CA GLN A 172 -1.93 -1.32 -12.12
C GLN A 172 -1.95 -0.28 -13.23
N ARG A 173 -1.13 -0.47 -14.28
CA ARG A 173 -1.14 0.38 -15.46
C ARG A 173 -2.31 0.03 -16.37
N SER A 174 -2.88 1.04 -17.01
CA SER A 174 -4.02 0.86 -17.91
C SER A 174 -3.68 -0.06 -19.08
N GLU A 175 -2.50 0.08 -19.68
CA GLU A 175 -2.06 -0.77 -20.80
C GLU A 175 -2.08 -2.26 -20.44
N GLU A 176 -1.50 -2.62 -19.27
CA GLU A 176 -1.42 -4.01 -18.82
C GLU A 176 -2.77 -4.62 -18.47
N PHE A 177 -3.67 -3.81 -17.91
CA PHE A 177 -5.00 -4.29 -17.53
C PHE A 177 -5.93 -4.41 -18.74
N LEU A 178 -6.01 -3.34 -19.52
CA LEU A 178 -6.96 -3.26 -20.64
C LEU A 178 -6.61 -4.22 -21.76
N SER A 179 -5.32 -4.47 -22.04
CA SER A 179 -4.90 -5.49 -23.01
C SER A 179 -5.38 -6.90 -22.62
N GLN A 180 -5.30 -7.24 -21.31
CA GLN A 180 -5.82 -8.53 -20.81
C GLN A 180 -7.36 -8.58 -20.87
N LEU A 181 -8.02 -7.47 -20.55
CA LEU A 181 -9.47 -7.38 -20.57
C LEU A 181 -10.02 -7.52 -21.99
N HIS A 182 -9.40 -6.87 -22.97
CA HIS A 182 -9.77 -6.98 -24.41
C HIS A 182 -9.47 -8.35 -25.00
N ALA A 183 -8.41 -9.02 -24.55
CA ALA A 183 -8.14 -10.40 -24.95
C ALA A 183 -9.18 -11.40 -24.43
N GLY A 184 -10.04 -10.95 -23.51
CA GLY A 184 -11.07 -11.77 -22.85
C GLY A 184 -10.44 -12.66 -21.78
N PRO A 185 -10.48 -12.24 -20.51
CA PRO A 185 -9.87 -13.01 -19.43
C PRO A 185 -10.42 -14.44 -19.41
N GLY A 186 -9.50 -15.42 -19.40
CA GLY A 186 -9.82 -16.83 -19.50
C GLY A 186 -9.36 -17.62 -18.28
N TYR A 187 -9.86 -18.86 -18.15
CA TYR A 187 -9.32 -19.81 -17.21
C TYR A 187 -7.93 -20.25 -17.64
N ASP A 188 -6.97 -20.06 -16.74
CA ASP A 188 -5.62 -20.60 -16.82
C ASP A 188 -5.34 -21.32 -15.50
N SER A 189 -5.11 -22.64 -15.56
CA SER A 189 -4.94 -23.48 -14.37
C SER A 189 -3.73 -23.06 -13.52
N SER A 190 -2.65 -22.61 -14.17
CA SER A 190 -1.45 -22.15 -13.49
C SER A 190 -1.68 -20.82 -12.78
N LEU A 191 -2.33 -19.88 -13.45
CA LEU A 191 -2.68 -18.58 -12.88
C LEU A 191 -3.71 -18.73 -11.74
N PHE A 192 -4.67 -19.64 -11.91
CA PHE A 192 -5.66 -19.96 -10.88
C PHE A 192 -4.99 -20.55 -9.63
N ALA A 193 -4.09 -21.52 -9.79
CA ALA A 193 -3.36 -22.11 -8.68
C ALA A 193 -2.46 -21.07 -7.96
N GLU A 194 -1.76 -20.21 -8.71
CA GLU A 194 -1.02 -19.09 -8.15
C GLU A 194 -1.93 -18.14 -7.36
N GLY A 195 -3.10 -17.82 -7.92
CA GLY A 195 -4.10 -16.97 -7.28
C GLY A 195 -4.55 -17.50 -5.93
N MET A 196 -4.89 -18.78 -5.84
CA MET A 196 -5.28 -19.44 -4.58
C MET A 196 -4.15 -19.40 -3.55
N GLN A 197 -2.92 -19.70 -3.96
CA GLN A 197 -1.77 -19.67 -3.06
C GLN A 197 -1.48 -18.27 -2.53
N ARG A 198 -1.64 -17.24 -3.37
CA ARG A 198 -1.49 -15.84 -2.94
C ARG A 198 -2.56 -15.43 -1.94
N ILE A 199 -3.81 -15.87 -2.12
CA ILE A 199 -4.88 -15.61 -1.15
C ILE A 199 -4.54 -16.25 0.20
N VAL A 200 -4.09 -17.51 0.22
CA VAL A 200 -3.69 -18.19 1.46
C VAL A 200 -2.53 -17.47 2.15
N LEU A 201 -1.48 -17.10 1.42
CA LEU A 201 -0.36 -16.32 1.95
C LEU A 201 -0.82 -14.97 2.51
N GLY A 202 -1.70 -14.28 1.80
CA GLY A 202 -2.24 -13.00 2.21
C GLY A 202 -3.10 -13.11 3.47
N LEU A 203 -3.94 -14.13 3.56
CA LEU A 203 -4.75 -14.43 4.76
C LEU A 203 -3.86 -14.75 5.97
N PHE A 204 -2.82 -15.57 5.79
CA PHE A 204 -1.85 -15.86 6.84
C PHE A 204 -1.19 -14.56 7.36
N LYS A 205 -0.67 -13.73 6.48
CA LYS A 205 -0.05 -12.45 6.87
C LYS A 205 -1.04 -11.55 7.61
N LYS A 206 -2.26 -11.38 7.09
CA LYS A 206 -3.26 -10.47 7.67
C LYS A 206 -3.84 -11.01 8.96
N MET A 207 -4.38 -12.25 8.95
CA MET A 207 -5.16 -12.78 10.06
C MET A 207 -4.29 -13.32 11.19
N VAL A 208 -3.15 -13.95 10.87
CA VAL A 208 -2.31 -14.60 11.88
C VAL A 208 -1.27 -13.66 12.46
N ILE A 209 -0.69 -12.77 11.64
CA ILE A 209 0.40 -11.89 12.06
C ILE A 209 -0.11 -10.48 12.32
N ALA A 210 -0.59 -9.76 11.30
CA ALA A 210 -0.90 -8.34 11.43
C ALA A 210 -1.98 -8.07 12.49
N ASN A 211 -3.10 -8.78 12.44
CA ASN A 211 -4.20 -8.62 13.40
C ASN A 211 -3.78 -8.99 14.84
N ARG A 212 -2.90 -9.98 15.01
CA ARG A 212 -2.39 -10.36 16.32
C ARG A 212 -1.49 -9.30 16.95
N LEU A 213 -0.69 -8.62 16.14
CA LEU A 213 0.24 -7.58 16.60
C LEU A 213 -0.47 -6.25 16.86
N SER A 214 -1.65 -6.00 16.24
CA SER A 214 -2.31 -4.68 16.30
C SER A 214 -2.63 -4.25 17.73
N GLY A 215 -3.21 -5.11 18.55
CA GLY A 215 -3.58 -4.77 19.94
C GLY A 215 -2.38 -4.32 20.76
N TYR A 216 -1.26 -5.03 20.66
CA TYR A 216 -0.02 -4.66 21.34
C TYR A 216 0.52 -3.30 20.87
N VAL A 217 0.60 -3.12 19.56
CA VAL A 217 1.13 -1.87 18.96
C VAL A 217 0.23 -0.69 19.33
N ASP A 218 -1.08 -0.84 19.22
CA ASP A 218 -2.04 0.22 19.53
C ASP A 218 -1.97 0.63 21.01
N ALA A 219 -1.86 -0.33 21.94
CA ALA A 219 -1.73 -0.05 23.36
C ALA A 219 -0.46 0.74 23.68
N VAL A 220 0.70 0.31 23.16
CA VAL A 220 1.99 0.95 23.49
C VAL A 220 2.18 2.29 22.77
N PHE A 221 1.76 2.43 21.51
CA PHE A 221 1.82 3.71 20.80
C PHE A 221 0.81 4.73 21.34
N GLY A 222 -0.35 4.27 21.84
CA GLY A 222 -1.36 5.14 22.44
C GLY A 222 -0.96 5.75 23.80
N ALA A 223 -0.14 5.04 24.59
CA ALA A 223 0.29 5.49 25.92
C ALA A 223 1.73 5.04 26.25
N PRO A 224 2.75 5.52 25.50
CA PRO A 224 4.12 5.02 25.62
C PRO A 224 4.73 5.24 27.02
N GLU A 225 4.29 6.27 27.74
CA GLU A 225 4.78 6.58 29.08
C GLU A 225 4.32 5.55 30.13
N SER A 226 3.21 4.84 29.87
CA SER A 226 2.67 3.82 30.77
C SER A 226 3.43 2.50 30.74
N TYR A 227 4.36 2.33 29.80
CA TYR A 227 5.07 1.07 29.59
C TYR A 227 6.60 1.24 29.75
N PRO A 228 7.34 0.16 30.05
CA PRO A 228 8.81 0.17 30.01
C PRO A 228 9.35 0.53 28.63
N GLY A 229 10.56 1.09 28.56
CA GLY A 229 11.19 1.40 27.27
C GLY A 229 11.37 0.18 26.35
N LEU A 230 11.59 -1.00 26.93
CA LEU A 230 11.64 -2.26 26.17
C LEU A 230 10.32 -2.53 25.43
N ALA A 231 9.15 -2.20 26.02
CA ALA A 231 7.86 -2.32 25.33
C ALA A 231 7.79 -1.41 24.11
N CYS A 232 8.32 -0.18 24.19
CA CYS A 232 8.40 0.73 23.03
C CYS A 232 9.31 0.15 21.93
N VAL A 233 10.45 -0.43 22.27
CA VAL A 233 11.34 -1.09 21.30
C VAL A 233 10.63 -2.26 20.62
N LEU A 234 9.95 -3.11 21.40
CA LEU A 234 9.15 -4.23 20.86
C LEU A 234 7.99 -3.73 20.00
N ALA A 235 7.30 -2.65 20.40
CA ALA A 235 6.21 -2.07 19.62
C ALA A 235 6.68 -1.52 18.27
N ALA A 236 7.83 -0.85 18.20
CA ALA A 236 8.43 -0.41 16.95
C ALA A 236 8.79 -1.59 16.04
N PHE A 237 9.35 -2.66 16.60
CA PHE A 237 9.66 -3.90 15.90
C PHE A 237 8.37 -4.57 15.38
N PHE A 238 7.39 -4.76 16.23
CA PHE A 238 6.12 -5.38 15.86
C PHE A 238 5.32 -4.54 14.87
N TYR A 239 5.35 -3.22 14.99
CA TYR A 239 4.70 -2.34 14.01
C TYR A 239 5.30 -2.49 12.62
N SER A 240 6.62 -2.66 12.50
CA SER A 240 7.26 -2.93 11.21
C SER A 240 6.66 -4.17 10.52
N PHE A 241 6.45 -5.25 11.28
CA PHE A 241 5.85 -6.49 10.75
C PHE A 241 4.33 -6.38 10.62
N GLN A 242 3.64 -5.71 11.53
CA GLN A 242 2.20 -5.44 11.41
C GLN A 242 1.90 -4.70 10.10
N LEU A 243 2.59 -3.58 9.86
CA LEU A 243 2.43 -2.76 8.66
C LEU A 243 2.75 -3.56 7.39
N TYR A 244 3.86 -4.30 7.41
CA TYR A 244 4.26 -5.14 6.29
C TYR A 244 3.25 -6.25 6.01
N CYS A 245 2.84 -6.99 7.02
CA CYS A 245 1.94 -8.13 6.86
C CYS A 245 0.51 -7.68 6.54
N ASP A 246 0.04 -6.56 7.10
CA ASP A 246 -1.26 -5.98 6.78
C ASP A 246 -1.33 -5.58 5.31
N PHE A 247 -0.37 -4.78 4.85
CA PHE A 247 -0.39 -4.25 3.49
C PHE A 247 0.02 -5.28 2.43
N SER A 248 1.09 -6.05 2.66
CA SER A 248 1.47 -7.11 1.72
C SER A 248 0.46 -8.25 1.70
N GLY A 249 -0.17 -8.55 2.82
CA GLY A 249 -1.23 -9.56 2.90
C GLY A 249 -2.44 -9.17 2.07
N TYR A 250 -2.92 -7.94 2.20
CA TYR A 250 -4.00 -7.44 1.34
C TYR A 250 -3.58 -7.43 -0.14
N SER A 251 -2.36 -6.97 -0.42
CA SER A 251 -1.84 -6.94 -1.79
C SER A 251 -1.77 -8.34 -2.42
N ASP A 252 -1.35 -9.35 -1.65
CA ASP A 252 -1.34 -10.76 -2.09
C ASP A 252 -2.76 -11.27 -2.36
N ILE A 253 -3.74 -10.95 -1.51
CA ILE A 253 -5.15 -11.29 -1.72
C ILE A 253 -5.69 -10.59 -2.99
N ALA A 254 -5.43 -9.29 -3.17
CA ALA A 254 -5.88 -8.54 -4.32
C ALA A 254 -5.31 -9.10 -5.65
N VAL A 255 -4.02 -9.43 -5.66
CA VAL A 255 -3.37 -10.09 -6.82
C VAL A 255 -3.96 -11.48 -7.03
N GLY A 256 -4.16 -12.24 -5.95
CA GLY A 256 -4.77 -13.57 -6.01
C GLY A 256 -6.18 -13.53 -6.59
N MET A 257 -7.03 -12.64 -6.13
CA MET A 257 -8.38 -12.44 -6.69
C MET A 257 -8.34 -12.08 -8.19
N GLY A 258 -7.42 -11.17 -8.58
CA GLY A 258 -7.21 -10.83 -9.99
C GLY A 258 -6.81 -12.04 -10.83
N ASN A 259 -5.86 -12.84 -10.33
CA ASN A 259 -5.39 -14.06 -10.99
C ASN A 259 -6.51 -15.09 -11.17
N LEU A 260 -7.38 -15.28 -10.16
CA LEU A 260 -8.56 -16.15 -10.28
C LEU A 260 -9.54 -15.68 -11.34
N LEU A 261 -9.66 -14.35 -11.52
CA LEU A 261 -10.50 -13.73 -12.55
C LEU A 261 -9.83 -13.68 -13.94
N GLY A 262 -8.63 -14.25 -14.10
CA GLY A 262 -7.87 -14.23 -15.35
C GLY A 262 -7.16 -12.91 -15.64
N ILE A 263 -7.02 -12.02 -14.65
CA ILE A 263 -6.32 -10.73 -14.76
C ILE A 263 -5.03 -10.78 -13.92
N ARG A 264 -3.89 -10.89 -14.58
CA ARG A 264 -2.59 -10.87 -13.92
C ARG A 264 -2.22 -9.45 -13.47
N SER A 265 -1.85 -9.31 -12.21
CA SER A 265 -1.41 -8.05 -11.61
C SER A 265 0.05 -8.12 -11.20
N ARG A 266 0.74 -6.97 -11.17
CA ARG A 266 2.11 -6.88 -10.68
C ARG A 266 2.16 -7.13 -9.17
N LYS A 267 3.23 -7.78 -8.70
CA LYS A 267 3.51 -7.87 -7.27
C LYS A 267 3.82 -6.48 -6.69
N ASN A 268 3.43 -6.27 -5.44
CA ASN A 268 3.64 -5.00 -4.74
C ASN A 268 4.76 -5.08 -3.70
N PHE A 269 5.11 -6.28 -3.24
CA PHE A 269 6.18 -6.53 -2.25
C PHE A 269 7.06 -7.71 -2.67
N ASP A 270 8.36 -7.63 -2.31
CA ASP A 270 9.36 -8.67 -2.59
C ASP A 270 10.36 -8.83 -1.43
N CYS A 271 9.92 -9.39 -0.30
CA CYS A 271 10.73 -9.61 0.90
C CYS A 271 11.57 -8.35 1.29
N PRO A 272 10.93 -7.19 1.54
CA PRO A 272 11.61 -5.90 1.65
C PRO A 272 12.59 -5.82 2.82
N TYR A 273 12.34 -6.54 3.92
CA TYR A 273 13.20 -6.50 5.10
C TYR A 273 14.51 -7.28 4.95
N PHE A 274 14.71 -8.00 3.83
CA PHE A 274 16.00 -8.55 3.43
C PHE A 274 16.85 -7.59 2.61
N SER A 275 16.47 -6.34 2.47
CA SER A 275 17.20 -5.32 1.71
C SER A 275 18.47 -4.88 2.41
N ARG A 276 19.56 -4.72 1.64
CA ARG A 276 20.88 -4.32 2.12
C ARG A 276 21.16 -2.82 1.92
N GLY A 277 20.11 -1.99 1.87
CA GLY A 277 20.17 -0.54 1.74
C GLY A 277 18.83 0.03 1.31
N ILE A 278 18.64 1.32 1.57
CA ILE A 278 17.36 2.01 1.37
C ILE A 278 16.86 2.00 -0.08
N LYS A 279 17.77 2.07 -1.07
CA LYS A 279 17.39 1.99 -2.50
C LYS A 279 16.85 0.61 -2.88
N GLU A 280 17.44 -0.47 -2.31
CA GLU A 280 16.91 -1.82 -2.49
C GLU A 280 15.60 -2.01 -1.76
N PHE A 281 15.45 -1.44 -0.55
CA PHE A 281 14.19 -1.46 0.19
C PHE A 281 13.04 -0.89 -0.65
N TRP A 282 13.19 0.31 -1.22
CA TRP A 282 12.17 0.93 -2.05
C TRP A 282 11.94 0.22 -3.40
N SER A 283 12.88 -0.58 -3.87
CA SER A 283 12.65 -1.45 -5.04
C SER A 283 11.85 -2.72 -4.71
N ARG A 284 11.65 -3.03 -3.40
CA ARG A 284 10.95 -4.20 -2.89
C ARG A 284 9.72 -3.88 -2.06
N TRP A 285 9.57 -2.65 -1.61
CA TRP A 285 8.43 -2.13 -0.85
C TRP A 285 7.54 -1.27 -1.73
N HIS A 286 6.22 -1.56 -1.72
CA HIS A 286 5.19 -0.82 -2.48
C HIS A 286 5.63 -0.51 -3.92
N ILE A 287 6.01 -1.57 -4.65
CA ILE A 287 6.67 -1.50 -5.96
C ILE A 287 5.81 -0.72 -6.96
N SER A 288 4.48 -0.90 -6.92
CA SER A 288 3.57 -0.22 -7.83
C SER A 288 3.55 1.29 -7.63
N LEU A 289 3.55 1.78 -6.37
CA LEU A 289 3.64 3.20 -6.03
C LEU A 289 5.01 3.76 -6.39
N SER A 290 6.09 3.08 -6.00
CA SER A 290 7.47 3.52 -6.28
C SER A 290 7.73 3.66 -7.78
N SER A 291 7.20 2.73 -8.58
CA SER A 291 7.29 2.83 -10.04
C SER A 291 6.41 3.96 -10.60
N TRP A 292 5.21 4.18 -10.04
CA TRP A 292 4.34 5.28 -10.45
C TRP A 292 4.99 6.64 -10.21
N LEU A 293 5.50 6.88 -9.00
CA LEU A 293 6.19 8.12 -8.62
C LEU A 293 7.42 8.37 -9.50
N ARG A 294 8.18 7.30 -9.81
CA ARG A 294 9.31 7.40 -10.74
C ARG A 294 8.85 7.85 -12.13
N ASP A 295 7.81 7.20 -12.69
CA ASP A 295 7.44 7.37 -14.09
C ASP A 295 6.68 8.69 -14.35
N TYR A 296 5.89 9.17 -13.39
CA TYR A 296 5.02 10.34 -13.57
C TYR A 296 5.45 11.58 -12.78
N ILE A 297 6.42 11.46 -11.86
CA ILE A 297 6.98 12.61 -11.14
C ILE A 297 8.48 12.74 -11.37
N TYR A 298 9.27 11.71 -11.02
CA TYR A 298 10.72 11.80 -11.07
C TYR A 298 11.27 12.01 -12.48
N ILE A 299 10.82 11.20 -13.45
CA ILE A 299 11.27 11.30 -14.85
C ILE A 299 10.83 12.63 -15.50
N PRO A 300 9.57 13.10 -15.37
CA PRO A 300 9.16 14.41 -15.88
C PRO A 300 9.93 15.60 -15.29
N LEU A 301 10.38 15.52 -14.02
CA LEU A 301 11.24 16.52 -13.39
C LEU A 301 12.70 16.52 -13.92
N GLY A 302 13.02 15.63 -14.88
CA GLY A 302 14.35 15.47 -15.48
C GLY A 302 15.10 14.21 -15.00
N GLY A 303 14.62 13.51 -13.99
CA GLY A 303 15.17 12.23 -13.51
C GLY A 303 16.67 12.32 -13.16
N ASN A 304 17.47 11.42 -13.75
CA ASN A 304 18.94 11.39 -13.60
C ASN A 304 19.69 12.26 -14.61
N ARG A 305 18.97 12.89 -15.57
CA ARG A 305 19.57 13.65 -16.70
C ARG A 305 19.78 15.13 -16.38
N VAL A 306 19.86 15.48 -15.10
CA VAL A 306 20.02 16.86 -14.61
C VAL A 306 21.22 16.93 -13.66
N SER A 307 21.60 18.16 -13.25
CA SER A 307 22.69 18.37 -12.29
C SER A 307 22.48 17.59 -10.98
N ALA A 308 23.56 17.33 -10.24
CA ALA A 308 23.50 16.58 -8.97
C ALA A 308 22.57 17.24 -7.95
N VAL A 309 22.59 18.57 -7.84
CA VAL A 309 21.71 19.33 -6.94
C VAL A 309 20.24 19.17 -7.36
N ARG A 310 19.92 19.37 -8.64
CA ARG A 310 18.55 19.22 -9.16
C ARG A 310 18.04 17.80 -8.97
N ARG A 311 18.90 16.80 -9.20
CA ARG A 311 18.56 15.39 -8.92
C ARG A 311 18.23 15.17 -7.45
N GLY A 312 19.00 15.79 -6.54
CA GLY A 312 18.72 15.76 -5.10
C GLY A 312 17.34 16.33 -4.77
N VAL A 313 17.00 17.49 -5.31
CA VAL A 313 15.68 18.12 -5.18
C VAL A 313 14.58 17.21 -5.72
N ASN A 314 14.77 16.60 -6.90
CA ASN A 314 13.80 15.68 -7.49
C ASN A 314 13.54 14.46 -6.58
N VAL A 315 14.59 13.89 -5.99
CA VAL A 315 14.44 12.76 -5.03
C VAL A 315 13.64 13.20 -3.80
N LEU A 316 14.02 14.33 -3.18
CA LEU A 316 13.29 14.84 -2.01
C LEU A 316 11.83 15.14 -2.35
N ALA A 317 11.54 15.80 -3.47
CA ALA A 317 10.18 16.08 -3.91
C ALA A 317 9.34 14.79 -4.04
N VAL A 318 9.89 13.73 -4.64
CA VAL A 318 9.21 12.43 -4.77
C VAL A 318 8.88 11.84 -3.41
N PHE A 319 9.81 11.87 -2.45
CA PHE A 319 9.59 11.30 -1.12
C PHE A 319 8.64 12.14 -0.27
N LEU A 320 8.69 13.48 -0.36
CA LEU A 320 7.74 14.37 0.32
C LEU A 320 6.32 14.19 -0.24
N ILE A 321 6.16 14.10 -1.57
CA ILE A 321 4.88 13.80 -2.20
C ILE A 321 4.39 12.40 -1.79
N SER A 322 5.28 11.41 -1.71
CA SER A 322 4.92 10.07 -1.21
C SER A 322 4.43 10.12 0.24
N GLY A 323 5.09 10.88 1.10
CA GLY A 323 4.66 11.08 2.49
C GLY A 323 3.28 11.72 2.56
N LEU A 324 3.07 12.84 1.88
CA LEU A 324 1.78 13.53 1.83
C LEU A 324 0.67 12.63 1.26
N TRP A 325 0.97 11.79 0.26
CA TRP A 325 0.00 10.85 -0.31
C TRP A 325 -0.47 9.81 0.71
N HIS A 326 0.41 9.35 1.59
CA HIS A 326 0.03 8.39 2.64
C HIS A 326 -0.94 9.00 3.65
N GLY A 327 -0.74 10.24 4.07
CA GLY A 327 -1.64 10.86 5.04
C GLY A 327 -1.52 12.37 5.08
N ALA A 328 -2.64 13.03 5.41
CA ALA A 328 -2.71 14.47 5.64
C ALA A 328 -2.17 14.80 7.05
N GLY A 329 -0.85 14.78 7.21
CA GLY A 329 -0.20 15.03 8.50
C GLY A 329 1.29 15.29 8.38
N TRP A 330 1.81 16.10 9.29
CA TRP A 330 3.25 16.45 9.33
C TRP A 330 4.14 15.23 9.56
N THR A 331 3.68 14.25 10.31
CA THR A 331 4.43 13.01 10.58
C THR A 331 4.72 12.23 9.31
N PHE A 332 3.78 12.17 8.37
CA PHE A 332 3.96 11.54 7.05
C PHE A 332 4.95 12.33 6.18
N ILE A 333 4.88 13.67 6.20
CA ILE A 333 5.82 14.52 5.46
C ILE A 333 7.24 14.35 6.02
N ILE A 334 7.40 14.34 7.34
CA ILE A 334 8.68 14.10 8.00
C ILE A 334 9.22 12.72 7.68
N TRP A 335 8.37 11.68 7.73
CA TRP A 335 8.73 10.32 7.31
C TRP A 335 9.25 10.29 5.87
N GLY A 336 8.56 10.95 4.93
CA GLY A 336 9.01 11.09 3.56
C GLY A 336 10.37 11.81 3.46
N GLY A 337 10.54 12.90 4.21
CA GLY A 337 11.81 13.65 4.31
C GLY A 337 12.97 12.78 4.80
N ILE A 338 12.79 12.01 5.88
CA ILE A 338 13.79 11.07 6.42
C ILE A 338 14.22 10.08 5.33
N HIS A 339 13.27 9.43 4.67
CA HIS A 339 13.57 8.46 3.62
C HIS A 339 14.20 9.11 2.37
N GLY A 340 13.77 10.31 2.01
CA GLY A 340 14.35 11.09 0.92
C GLY A 340 15.81 11.44 1.19
N ILE A 341 16.11 12.00 2.36
CA ILE A 341 17.47 12.34 2.80
C ILE A 341 18.34 11.08 2.84
N TRP A 342 17.86 10.00 3.46
CA TRP A 342 18.61 8.74 3.50
C TRP A 342 18.89 8.20 2.09
N ASN A 343 17.96 8.32 1.17
CA ASN A 343 18.13 7.88 -0.23
C ASN A 343 19.23 8.69 -0.95
N LEU A 344 19.35 9.99 -0.67
CA LEU A 344 20.40 10.86 -1.24
C LEU A 344 21.81 10.40 -0.82
N PHE A 345 21.98 10.08 0.46
CA PHE A 345 23.27 9.67 1.02
C PHE A 345 23.56 8.17 0.83
N ALA A 346 22.60 7.40 0.27
CA ALA A 346 22.78 5.97 0.05
C ALA A 346 23.90 5.69 -0.98
N ARG A 347 24.97 5.06 -0.50
CA ARG A 347 26.12 4.67 -1.33
C ARG A 347 25.76 3.49 -2.25
N LYS A 348 26.44 3.39 -3.39
CA LYS A 348 26.37 2.19 -4.25
C LYS A 348 26.90 0.98 -3.47
N LYS A 349 26.28 -0.19 -3.68
CA LYS A 349 26.76 -1.44 -3.06
C LYS A 349 28.17 -1.74 -3.54
N ALA A 350 29.06 -2.07 -2.61
CA ALA A 350 30.36 -2.61 -2.97
C ALA A 350 30.17 -4.06 -3.46
N PRO A 351 30.70 -4.43 -4.64
CA PRO A 351 30.72 -5.81 -5.08
C PRO A 351 31.57 -6.66 -4.14
N GLY A 352 31.28 -7.96 -4.01
CA GLY A 352 32.13 -8.90 -3.28
C GLY A 352 32.04 -8.88 -1.74
N CYS A 353 30.98 -8.28 -1.15
CA CYS A 353 30.83 -8.27 0.31
C CYS A 353 30.66 -9.68 0.90
N GLY A 354 31.41 -10.00 1.95
CA GLY A 354 31.26 -11.22 2.75
C GLY A 354 29.89 -11.32 3.46
N PRO A 355 29.54 -12.52 3.97
CA PRO A 355 28.21 -12.78 4.56
C PRO A 355 27.93 -11.89 5.79
N VAL A 356 28.88 -11.67 6.66
CA VAL A 356 28.73 -10.82 7.86
C VAL A 356 28.35 -9.39 7.47
N ARG A 357 29.03 -8.81 6.49
CA ARG A 357 28.71 -7.45 6.02
C ARG A 357 27.32 -7.38 5.38
N LYS A 358 26.86 -8.43 4.71
CA LYS A 358 25.49 -8.50 4.16
C LYS A 358 24.44 -8.48 5.28
N ILE A 359 24.65 -9.28 6.33
CA ILE A 359 23.76 -9.31 7.51
C ILE A 359 23.73 -7.94 8.17
N TRP A 360 24.90 -7.33 8.41
CA TRP A 360 25.00 -5.99 9.00
C TRP A 360 24.26 -4.93 8.19
N GLN A 361 24.43 -4.91 6.87
CA GLN A 361 23.72 -3.99 5.98
C GLN A 361 22.19 -4.18 6.05
N THR A 362 21.73 -5.43 6.09
CA THR A 362 20.30 -5.74 6.23
C THR A 362 19.77 -5.25 7.57
N LEU A 363 20.50 -5.51 8.66
CA LEU A 363 20.11 -5.07 10.01
C LEU A 363 20.04 -3.53 10.11
N VAL A 364 21.07 -2.81 9.64
CA VAL A 364 21.07 -1.34 9.62
C VAL A 364 19.92 -0.79 8.78
N THR A 365 19.63 -1.41 7.63
CA THR A 365 18.51 -0.99 6.78
C THR A 365 17.18 -1.22 7.49
N PHE A 366 16.99 -2.39 8.09
CA PHE A 366 15.78 -2.72 8.85
C PHE A 366 15.55 -1.75 10.01
N LEU A 367 16.58 -1.53 10.85
CA LEU A 367 16.49 -0.61 12.00
C LEU A 367 16.20 0.83 11.56
N GLY A 368 16.84 1.33 10.51
CA GLY A 368 16.57 2.67 10.01
C GLY A 368 15.16 2.83 9.45
N VAL A 369 14.65 1.81 8.76
CA VAL A 369 13.25 1.78 8.28
C VAL A 369 12.28 1.70 9.46
N THR A 370 12.58 0.89 10.48
CA THR A 370 11.76 0.78 11.72
C THR A 370 11.69 2.12 12.44
N LEU A 371 12.79 2.88 12.53
CA LEU A 371 12.76 4.24 13.08
C LEU A 371 11.86 5.17 12.25
N GLY A 372 11.91 5.06 10.92
CA GLY A 372 11.00 5.79 10.04
C GLY A 372 9.53 5.44 10.31
N TRP A 373 9.23 4.16 10.55
CA TRP A 373 7.87 3.72 10.85
C TRP A 373 7.30 4.27 12.16
N VAL A 374 8.13 4.67 13.13
CA VAL A 374 7.64 5.34 14.35
C VAL A 374 6.95 6.66 14.00
N PHE A 375 7.54 7.48 13.12
CA PHE A 375 6.90 8.70 12.63
C PHE A 375 5.64 8.42 11.81
N PHE A 376 5.64 7.35 11.03
CA PHE A 376 4.47 6.95 10.22
C PHE A 376 3.28 6.56 11.09
N ARG A 377 3.50 5.93 12.27
CA ARG A 377 2.45 5.47 13.19
C ARG A 377 1.98 6.56 14.15
N ALA A 378 2.86 7.44 14.57
CA ALA A 378 2.58 8.42 15.60
C ALA A 378 1.54 9.46 15.15
N GLU A 379 0.63 9.81 16.04
CA GLU A 379 -0.43 10.80 15.79
C GLU A 379 0.12 12.22 15.62
N SER A 380 1.26 12.53 16.25
CA SER A 380 1.92 13.83 16.15
C SER A 380 3.45 13.68 16.21
N PHE A 381 4.16 14.74 15.80
CA PHE A 381 5.62 14.78 15.94
C PHE A 381 6.06 14.67 17.42
N GLY A 382 5.33 15.34 18.31
CA GLY A 382 5.58 15.25 19.76
C GLY A 382 5.40 13.83 20.29
N ALA A 383 4.33 13.12 19.87
CA ALA A 383 4.09 11.73 20.24
C ALA A 383 5.22 10.80 19.74
N ALA A 384 5.72 11.02 18.51
CA ALA A 384 6.86 10.26 18.00
C ALA A 384 8.12 10.48 18.85
N LEU A 385 8.41 11.73 19.24
CA LEU A 385 9.56 12.04 20.09
C LEU A 385 9.42 11.47 21.50
N THR A 386 8.23 11.55 22.11
CA THR A 386 7.94 10.95 23.42
C THR A 386 8.16 9.44 23.38
N PHE A 387 7.63 8.77 22.35
CA PHE A 387 7.85 7.33 22.14
C PHE A 387 9.34 6.98 22.04
N LEU A 388 10.10 7.70 21.20
CA LEU A 388 11.54 7.45 21.02
C LEU A 388 12.33 7.76 22.31
N LYS A 389 12.00 8.86 23.00
CA LYS A 389 12.59 9.19 24.30
C LYS A 389 12.36 8.06 25.29
N ARG A 390 11.13 7.57 25.42
CA ARG A 390 10.79 6.48 26.33
C ARG A 390 11.52 5.19 25.98
N ALA A 391 11.61 4.85 24.69
CA ALA A 391 12.36 3.69 24.21
C ALA A 391 13.84 3.69 24.64
N VAL A 392 14.46 4.88 24.76
CA VAL A 392 15.87 5.02 25.17
C VAL A 392 16.02 5.20 26.67
N THR A 393 15.32 6.16 27.26
CA THR A 393 15.51 6.54 28.69
C THR A 393 14.85 5.58 29.67
N GLY A 394 13.79 4.88 29.24
CA GLY A 394 13.09 3.88 30.06
C GLY A 394 13.52 2.44 29.74
N PHE A 395 14.59 2.24 28.94
CA PHE A 395 15.04 0.90 28.58
C PHE A 395 15.72 0.21 29.77
N SER A 396 15.22 -0.96 30.13
CA SER A 396 15.79 -1.84 31.15
C SER A 396 15.50 -3.30 30.78
N LEU A 397 16.37 -4.19 31.23
CA LEU A 397 16.22 -5.65 31.09
C LEU A 397 15.99 -6.31 32.46
N SER A 398 15.45 -5.57 33.45
CA SER A 398 15.02 -6.17 34.71
C SER A 398 13.90 -7.15 34.48
N TYR A 399 13.75 -8.16 35.36
CA TYR A 399 12.70 -9.16 35.26
C TYR A 399 11.30 -8.53 35.19
N LEU A 400 11.05 -7.51 36.03
CA LEU A 400 9.78 -6.78 36.06
C LEU A 400 9.53 -6.02 34.75
N ASP A 401 10.55 -5.38 34.17
CA ASP A 401 10.39 -4.64 32.93
C ASP A 401 10.16 -5.59 31.74
N ILE A 402 10.82 -6.74 31.70
CA ILE A 402 10.55 -7.78 30.70
C ILE A 402 9.09 -8.26 30.84
N GLN A 403 8.64 -8.61 32.05
CA GLN A 403 7.27 -9.04 32.30
C GLN A 403 6.25 -7.96 31.88
N ASN A 404 6.45 -6.72 32.35
CA ASN A 404 5.57 -5.58 32.01
C ASN A 404 5.60 -5.23 30.52
N SER A 405 6.69 -5.54 29.82
CA SER A 405 6.79 -5.29 28.37
C SER A 405 5.97 -6.26 27.52
N ILE A 406 5.58 -7.40 28.03
CA ILE A 406 4.71 -8.37 27.30
C ILE A 406 3.24 -8.27 27.69
N LEU A 407 2.92 -7.61 28.80
CA LEU A 407 1.54 -7.41 29.29
C LEU A 407 0.58 -6.81 28.23
N PRO A 408 1.00 -5.86 27.35
CA PRO A 408 0.10 -5.26 26.36
C PRO A 408 -0.55 -6.25 25.39
N PHE A 409 -0.09 -7.53 25.33
CA PHE A 409 -0.75 -8.53 24.48
C PHE A 409 -2.15 -8.92 24.97
N THR A 410 -2.35 -9.08 26.25
CA THR A 410 -3.64 -9.54 26.83
C THR A 410 -4.01 -8.86 28.16
N GLY A 411 -3.04 -8.25 28.84
CA GLY A 411 -3.23 -7.66 30.16
C GLY A 411 -3.31 -8.67 31.31
N ASP A 412 -3.12 -9.97 31.05
CA ASP A 412 -3.25 -11.06 32.00
C ASP A 412 -2.10 -12.08 31.90
N ASN A 413 -2.20 -13.19 32.65
CA ASN A 413 -1.18 -14.23 32.70
C ASN A 413 -0.98 -15.00 31.38
N THR A 414 -1.83 -14.80 30.37
CA THR A 414 -1.70 -15.44 29.04
C THR A 414 -0.78 -14.66 28.11
N CYS A 415 -0.34 -13.44 28.49
CA CYS A 415 0.49 -12.56 27.66
C CYS A 415 1.76 -13.24 27.12
N ALA A 416 2.42 -14.09 27.92
CA ALA A 416 3.62 -14.82 27.52
C ALA A 416 3.32 -15.81 26.37
N ALA A 417 2.21 -16.52 26.43
CA ALA A 417 1.80 -17.45 25.37
C ALA A 417 1.47 -16.71 24.07
N TYR A 418 0.79 -15.55 24.16
CA TYR A 418 0.51 -14.70 23.00
C TYR A 418 1.77 -14.12 22.40
N PHE A 419 2.72 -13.65 23.22
CA PHE A 419 4.02 -13.17 22.78
C PHE A 419 4.81 -14.25 22.04
N LEU A 420 4.94 -15.44 22.64
CA LEU A 420 5.65 -16.56 22.03
C LEU A 420 4.99 -17.02 20.72
N THR A 421 3.66 -17.04 20.68
CA THR A 421 2.91 -17.35 19.47
C THR A 421 3.17 -16.31 18.36
N ALA A 422 3.17 -15.03 18.69
CA ALA A 422 3.49 -13.95 17.74
C ALA A 422 4.93 -14.09 17.20
N CYS A 423 5.90 -14.32 18.09
CA CYS A 423 7.30 -14.56 17.70
C CYS A 423 7.44 -15.82 16.83
N GLY A 424 6.71 -16.89 17.14
CA GLY A 424 6.69 -18.13 16.35
C GLY A 424 6.21 -17.89 14.92
N PHE A 425 5.12 -17.15 14.73
CA PHE A 425 4.63 -16.82 13.38
C PHE A 425 5.52 -15.86 12.63
N LEU A 426 6.15 -14.90 13.31
CA LEU A 426 7.18 -14.06 12.68
C LEU A 426 8.40 -14.87 12.24
N PHE A 427 8.80 -15.87 13.04
CA PHE A 427 9.88 -16.77 12.66
C PHE A 427 9.50 -17.65 11.47
N LEU A 428 8.29 -18.17 11.41
CA LEU A 428 7.77 -18.91 10.24
C LEU A 428 7.78 -18.03 8.98
N LEU A 429 7.33 -16.78 9.07
CA LEU A 429 7.40 -15.84 7.96
C LEU A 429 8.85 -15.59 7.53
N PHE A 430 9.76 -15.40 8.49
CA PHE A 430 11.19 -15.23 8.21
C PHE A 430 11.79 -16.43 7.46
N LEU A 431 11.48 -17.67 7.90
CA LEU A 431 11.96 -18.89 7.23
C LEU A 431 11.42 -18.99 5.79
N TYR A 432 10.15 -18.70 5.60
CA TYR A 432 9.53 -18.68 4.28
C TYR A 432 10.20 -17.66 3.35
N GLU A 433 10.35 -16.40 3.80
CA GLU A 433 10.95 -15.35 2.99
C GLU A 433 12.45 -15.57 2.75
N ARG A 434 13.18 -16.08 3.74
CA ARG A 434 14.58 -16.50 3.58
C ARG A 434 14.72 -17.56 2.49
N GLY A 435 13.83 -18.55 2.47
CA GLY A 435 13.77 -19.56 1.41
C GLY A 435 13.58 -18.93 0.03
N ARG A 436 12.71 -17.92 -0.11
CA ARG A 436 12.50 -17.18 -1.35
C ARG A 436 13.71 -16.34 -1.79
N VAL A 437 14.40 -15.72 -0.86
CA VAL A 437 15.54 -14.82 -1.18
C VAL A 437 16.81 -15.61 -1.52
N TYR A 438 17.05 -16.72 -0.84
CA TYR A 438 18.31 -17.47 -0.94
C TYR A 438 18.18 -18.90 -1.49
N GLY A 439 16.94 -19.39 -1.70
CA GLY A 439 16.69 -20.72 -2.23
C GLY A 439 17.05 -20.86 -3.71
N LYS A 440 17.37 -22.09 -4.14
CA LYS A 440 17.67 -22.45 -5.55
C LYS A 440 16.49 -22.26 -6.50
N THR A 441 15.28 -22.02 -6.00
CA THR A 441 14.03 -21.85 -6.76
C THR A 441 13.85 -20.43 -7.32
N ARG A 442 14.80 -19.51 -7.11
CA ARG A 442 14.72 -18.12 -7.59
C ARG A 442 14.65 -17.99 -9.11
N ASP A 443 15.16 -18.97 -9.87
CA ASP A 443 15.21 -18.96 -11.35
C ASP A 443 13.95 -19.54 -12.03
N ARG A 444 13.07 -20.18 -11.25
CA ARG A 444 11.83 -20.74 -11.78
C ARG A 444 10.69 -19.78 -11.52
N GLY A 445 10.59 -18.68 -12.22
CA GLY A 445 9.45 -17.74 -12.19
C GLY A 445 8.57 -17.78 -10.93
N GLU A 446 7.75 -16.84 -10.64
CA GLU A 446 7.02 -16.69 -9.38
C GLU A 446 6.51 -18.03 -8.80
N THR A 447 7.25 -18.49 -7.79
CA THR A 447 7.26 -19.88 -7.30
C THR A 447 5.96 -20.20 -6.59
N TYR A 448 5.31 -21.26 -7.00
CA TYR A 448 4.29 -21.94 -6.21
C TYR A 448 4.81 -22.16 -4.78
N LEU A 449 3.98 -21.84 -3.78
CA LEU A 449 4.22 -22.31 -2.42
C LEU A 449 4.41 -23.83 -2.50
N SER A 450 5.48 -24.34 -1.90
CA SER A 450 5.55 -25.80 -1.74
C SER A 450 4.31 -26.26 -0.96
N VAL A 451 3.85 -27.47 -1.21
CA VAL A 451 2.70 -28.06 -0.50
C VAL A 451 2.85 -27.92 1.01
N PHE A 452 4.08 -28.04 1.50
CA PHE A 452 4.40 -27.84 2.91
C PHE A 452 4.01 -26.42 3.39
N TRP A 453 4.48 -25.35 2.72
CA TRP A 453 4.16 -23.99 3.14
C TRP A 453 2.69 -23.64 2.99
N LEU A 454 2.04 -24.17 1.94
CA LEU A 454 0.61 -24.00 1.74
C LEU A 454 -0.17 -24.63 2.90
N ALA A 455 0.17 -25.86 3.30
CA ALA A 455 -0.45 -26.55 4.44
C ALA A 455 -0.20 -25.78 5.76
N VAL A 456 1.05 -25.40 6.06
CA VAL A 456 1.40 -24.65 7.28
C VAL A 456 0.61 -23.35 7.37
N MET A 457 0.55 -22.56 6.30
CA MET A 457 -0.15 -21.27 6.29
C MET A 457 -1.67 -21.43 6.40
N THR A 458 -2.24 -22.44 5.72
CA THR A 458 -3.68 -22.74 5.81
C THR A 458 -4.07 -23.15 7.23
N VAL A 459 -3.36 -24.13 7.81
CA VAL A 459 -3.63 -24.61 9.18
C VAL A 459 -3.44 -23.49 10.19
N SER A 460 -2.36 -22.69 10.05
CA SER A 460 -2.13 -21.54 10.93
C SER A 460 -3.26 -20.51 10.83
N THR A 461 -3.80 -20.25 9.63
CA THR A 461 -4.90 -19.30 9.45
C THR A 461 -6.19 -19.81 10.07
N VAL A 462 -6.49 -21.10 9.92
CA VAL A 462 -7.72 -21.70 10.47
C VAL A 462 -7.68 -21.75 12.00
N LEU A 463 -6.56 -22.18 12.58
CA LEU A 463 -6.45 -22.41 14.02
C LEU A 463 -6.09 -21.14 14.83
N PHE A 464 -5.32 -20.23 14.25
CA PHE A 464 -4.75 -19.09 14.96
C PHE A 464 -5.12 -17.73 14.36
N GLY A 465 -5.94 -17.70 13.31
CA GLY A 465 -6.38 -16.46 12.70
C GLY A 465 -7.21 -15.61 13.66
N VAL A 466 -6.89 -14.33 13.77
CA VAL A 466 -7.67 -13.35 14.53
C VAL A 466 -8.64 -12.69 13.56
N PHE A 467 -9.90 -13.13 13.63
CA PHE A 467 -11.00 -12.65 12.82
C PHE A 467 -11.75 -11.52 13.54
N GLY A 468 -12.38 -10.62 12.80
CA GLY A 468 -13.23 -9.56 13.38
C GLY A 468 -12.48 -8.26 13.75
N VAL A 469 -11.17 -8.18 13.58
CA VAL A 469 -10.45 -6.90 13.66
C VAL A 469 -10.83 -6.05 12.46
N SER A 470 -11.44 -4.88 12.71
CA SER A 470 -11.96 -3.99 11.68
C SER A 470 -10.85 -3.34 10.85
N GLY A 471 -10.99 -3.42 9.53
CA GLY A 471 -10.25 -2.61 8.57
C GLY A 471 -8.83 -3.08 8.26
N PHE A 472 -8.34 -2.58 7.15
CA PHE A 472 -6.92 -2.58 6.81
C PHE A 472 -6.32 -1.25 7.29
N LEU A 473 -5.13 -1.27 7.86
CA LEU A 473 -4.45 -0.03 8.29
C LEU A 473 -4.43 1.01 7.15
N TYR A 474 -4.16 0.56 5.94
CA TYR A 474 -4.11 1.41 4.75
C TYR A 474 -5.48 1.88 4.22
N ALA A 475 -6.59 1.33 4.69
CA ALA A 475 -7.92 1.83 4.32
C ALA A 475 -8.29 3.12 5.07
N ASN A 476 -7.56 3.43 6.13
CA ASN A 476 -7.78 4.60 6.99
C ASN A 476 -6.85 5.78 6.64
N PHE A 477 -5.96 5.61 5.66
CA PHE A 477 -5.05 6.63 5.13
C PHE A 477 -5.54 7.15 3.73
#